data_1eeb7b075398a364016c0c529803ad6a
#
_entry.id   1eeb7b075398a364016c0c529803ad6a
#
_cell.length_a   1.000
_cell.length_b   1.000
_cell.length_c   1.000
_cell.angle_alpha   90.00
_cell.angle_beta   90.00
_cell.angle_gamma   90.00
#
_symmetry.space_group_name_H-M   'P 1'
#
loop_
_entity.id
_entity.type
_entity.pdbx_description
1 polymer ?
#
loop_
_entity_poly.entity_id
_entity_poly.type
_entity_poly.pdbx_seq_one_letter_code
_entity_poly.pdbx_strand_id
1 'polypeptide(L)'
;MGNNFTPAWIKKGFFNESLFCDDFLSTHQLLYSNGAFFTPEGRVTDTMNLRCEIFDMLRDHIGANIAKRVSNVVDVLKLAAQVEDFPPVTDRIALANGTLYLDGTFQEGKPEIVRNRLPVKYDPKAAQPVHWLRFLSDLLYPEDIPTVQEFIGYCLIPSNKGQRMMVIKGSGGEGKSQIGVVLSRLFGCNMKDGSIGKISENRFARADLEHTLLCVDDDMRMEALRQTNYVKSIVTAQGQMDLERKGKQSYQGWMYARLLAFSNGDLQALYDRSDGFYRRQLILTTKDKPLSRVDDPDIAEKMAAEVEGILLWAFEGLQRLVKNGFQFTESDRAKRNRELVKRDNNNVFDFLESEDYIRLKADACTSSKELYEVYRMWCEENSLNAIKARGFSDALIANQRRYNLESTNNIVNSSGRRVRGFVGIEALVQPDLTPNSWRV
;
A
#
# COMPACT_ATOMS: atom_id res chain seq x y z
N MET A 1 -28.51 -52.49 10.08
CA MET A 1 -29.76 -51.74 9.94
C MET A 1 -29.38 -50.30 10.21
N GLY A 2 -29.19 -49.51 9.16
CA GLY A 2 -28.87 -48.08 9.31
C GLY A 2 -30.09 -47.34 9.81
N ASN A 3 -29.97 -46.63 10.92
CA ASN A 3 -30.97 -45.66 11.35
C ASN A 3 -31.08 -44.63 10.21
N ASN A 4 -32.17 -44.69 9.42
CA ASN A 4 -32.53 -43.64 8.45
C ASN A 4 -32.99 -42.41 9.24
N PHE A 5 -32.04 -41.69 9.81
CA PHE A 5 -32.33 -40.39 10.40
C PHE A 5 -32.63 -39.42 9.25
N THR A 6 -33.88 -39.02 9.11
CA THR A 6 -34.27 -38.00 8.15
C THR A 6 -34.01 -36.62 8.79
N PRO A 7 -33.13 -35.82 8.24
CA PRO A 7 -32.83 -34.50 8.78
C PRO A 7 -34.08 -33.61 8.86
N ALA A 8 -34.13 -32.69 9.83
CA ALA A 8 -35.25 -31.78 10.04
C ALA A 8 -35.58 -30.88 8.83
N TRP A 9 -34.60 -30.66 7.97
CA TRP A 9 -34.73 -29.86 6.73
C TRP A 9 -35.33 -30.67 5.54
N ILE A 10 -35.58 -31.98 5.70
CA ILE A 10 -36.41 -32.77 4.78
C ILE A 10 -37.80 -32.96 5.37
N LYS A 11 -38.76 -32.22 4.85
CA LYS A 11 -40.16 -32.32 5.29
C LYS A 11 -41.02 -32.93 4.19
N LYS A 12 -41.66 -34.08 4.48
CA LYS A 12 -42.54 -34.77 3.50
C LYS A 12 -41.88 -35.02 2.14
N GLY A 13 -40.58 -35.33 2.12
CA GLY A 13 -39.79 -35.53 0.89
C GLY A 13 -39.37 -34.25 0.18
N PHE A 14 -39.67 -33.06 0.73
CA PHE A 14 -39.23 -31.78 0.17
C PHE A 14 -38.07 -31.22 0.95
N PHE A 15 -37.11 -30.69 0.24
CA PHE A 15 -35.94 -29.96 0.80
C PHE A 15 -36.33 -28.51 1.15
N ASN A 16 -35.99 -28.10 2.38
CA ASN A 16 -36.21 -26.75 2.88
C ASN A 16 -34.85 -26.06 3.11
N GLU A 17 -34.47 -25.14 2.23
CA GLU A 17 -33.21 -24.43 2.23
C GLU A 17 -33.01 -23.61 3.53
N SER A 18 -34.05 -22.96 4.05
CA SER A 18 -33.97 -22.16 5.28
C SER A 18 -33.66 -23.03 6.51
N LEU A 19 -34.39 -24.13 6.70
CA LEU A 19 -34.11 -25.06 7.80
C LEU A 19 -32.72 -25.72 7.69
N PHE A 20 -32.25 -25.96 6.46
CA PHE A 20 -30.87 -26.43 6.24
C PHE A 20 -29.85 -25.38 6.69
N CYS A 21 -30.06 -24.12 6.32
CA CYS A 21 -29.18 -23.04 6.73
C CYS A 21 -29.16 -22.81 8.24
N ASP A 22 -30.31 -22.93 8.91
CA ASP A 22 -30.41 -22.86 10.37
C ASP A 22 -29.62 -23.99 11.04
N ASP A 23 -29.77 -25.23 10.55
CA ASP A 23 -29.01 -26.40 11.02
C ASP A 23 -27.51 -26.23 10.77
N PHE A 24 -27.14 -25.82 9.57
CA PHE A 24 -25.74 -25.53 9.19
C PHE A 24 -25.11 -24.47 10.10
N LEU A 25 -25.76 -23.33 10.31
CA LEU A 25 -25.29 -22.23 11.15
C LEU A 25 -25.27 -22.59 12.64
N SER A 26 -26.03 -23.59 13.08
CA SER A 26 -25.98 -24.09 14.46
C SER A 26 -24.68 -24.83 14.79
N THR A 27 -24.05 -25.41 13.76
CA THR A 27 -22.80 -26.19 13.88
C THR A 27 -21.58 -25.46 13.28
N HIS A 28 -21.81 -24.49 12.39
CA HIS A 28 -20.76 -23.73 11.69
C HIS A 28 -20.87 -22.25 12.00
N GLN A 29 -19.86 -21.72 12.65
CA GLN A 29 -19.75 -20.27 12.86
C GLN A 29 -19.39 -19.59 11.54
N LEU A 30 -20.33 -18.88 10.94
CA LEU A 30 -20.18 -18.24 9.65
C LEU A 30 -20.79 -16.84 9.68
N LEU A 31 -20.03 -15.85 9.21
CA LEU A 31 -20.51 -14.49 8.96
C LEU A 31 -20.34 -14.15 7.48
N TYR A 32 -21.22 -13.32 6.96
CA TYR A 32 -21.12 -12.76 5.62
C TYR A 32 -21.11 -11.23 5.67
N SER A 33 -20.10 -10.61 5.07
CA SER A 33 -20.00 -9.15 5.01
C SER A 33 -19.28 -8.72 3.71
N ASN A 34 -19.81 -7.71 3.03
CA ASN A 34 -19.22 -7.10 1.84
C ASN A 34 -18.76 -8.09 0.75
N GLY A 35 -19.53 -9.18 0.56
CA GLY A 35 -19.27 -10.15 -0.50
C GLY A 35 -18.28 -11.27 -0.14
N ALA A 36 -17.88 -11.39 1.12
CA ALA A 36 -17.02 -12.44 1.63
C ALA A 36 -17.64 -13.17 2.83
N PHE A 37 -17.41 -14.47 2.94
CA PHE A 37 -17.68 -15.26 4.14
C PHE A 37 -16.46 -15.24 5.07
N PHE A 38 -16.74 -15.32 6.38
CA PHE A 38 -15.73 -15.36 7.43
C PHE A 38 -16.10 -16.47 8.43
N THR A 39 -15.07 -17.20 8.86
CA THR A 39 -15.16 -18.26 9.88
C THR A 39 -14.15 -17.96 11.00
N PRO A 40 -14.13 -18.73 12.10
CA PRO A 40 -13.06 -18.64 13.10
C PRO A 40 -11.65 -18.85 12.53
N GLU A 41 -11.52 -19.57 11.41
CA GLU A 41 -10.25 -19.78 10.70
C GLU A 41 -9.83 -18.56 9.88
N GLY A 42 -10.74 -17.62 9.62
CA GLY A 42 -10.51 -16.40 8.86
C GLY A 42 -11.44 -16.26 7.66
N ARG A 43 -11.03 -15.42 6.69
CA ARG A 43 -11.79 -15.17 5.46
C ARG A 43 -11.80 -16.42 4.56
N VAL A 44 -12.99 -16.81 4.12
CA VAL A 44 -13.15 -17.83 3.08
C VAL A 44 -12.76 -17.26 1.73
N THR A 45 -11.60 -17.65 1.22
CA THR A 45 -11.06 -17.16 -0.06
C THR A 45 -11.61 -17.93 -1.25
N ASP A 46 -11.91 -19.21 -1.06
CA ASP A 46 -12.55 -20.07 -2.05
C ASP A 46 -13.86 -20.64 -1.48
N THR A 47 -14.98 -20.23 -2.07
CA THR A 47 -16.30 -20.76 -1.70
C THR A 47 -16.52 -22.20 -2.19
N MET A 48 -15.61 -22.79 -2.97
CA MET A 48 -15.77 -24.16 -3.43
C MET A 48 -15.75 -25.16 -2.27
N ASN A 49 -14.87 -24.95 -1.27
CA ASN A 49 -14.84 -25.79 -0.08
C ASN A 49 -16.17 -25.79 0.65
N LEU A 50 -16.76 -24.60 0.87
CA LEU A 50 -18.12 -24.47 1.46
C LEU A 50 -19.18 -25.17 0.61
N ARG A 51 -19.09 -25.06 -0.71
CA ARG A 51 -20.01 -25.75 -1.64
C ARG A 51 -19.86 -27.27 -1.61
N CYS A 52 -18.62 -27.77 -1.51
CA CYS A 52 -18.36 -29.20 -1.36
C CYS A 52 -18.91 -29.73 -0.04
N GLU A 53 -18.73 -29.02 1.05
CA GLU A 53 -19.27 -29.38 2.35
C GLU A 53 -20.82 -29.46 2.33
N ILE A 54 -21.48 -28.42 1.79
CA ILE A 54 -22.93 -28.41 1.58
C ILE A 54 -23.36 -29.56 0.67
N PHE A 55 -22.62 -29.82 -0.42
CA PHE A 55 -22.89 -30.94 -1.32
C PHE A 55 -22.83 -32.30 -0.59
N ASP A 56 -21.79 -32.49 0.22
CA ASP A 56 -21.62 -33.76 0.97
C ASP A 56 -22.75 -33.99 1.98
N MET A 57 -23.26 -32.93 2.61
CA MET A 57 -24.42 -33.03 3.49
C MET A 57 -25.74 -33.34 2.74
N LEU A 58 -25.87 -32.86 1.50
CA LEU A 58 -27.08 -33.01 0.72
C LEU A 58 -27.18 -34.29 -0.09
N ARG A 59 -26.04 -34.85 -0.56
CA ARG A 59 -26.00 -35.93 -1.57
C ARG A 59 -26.74 -37.19 -1.18
N ASP A 60 -26.75 -37.54 0.09
CA ASP A 60 -27.41 -38.74 0.59
C ASP A 60 -28.96 -38.58 0.76
N HIS A 61 -29.44 -37.35 0.65
CA HIS A 61 -30.84 -36.97 0.88
C HIS A 61 -31.56 -36.41 -0.35
N ILE A 62 -30.79 -35.93 -1.37
CA ILE A 62 -31.32 -35.24 -2.55
C ILE A 62 -30.76 -35.88 -3.83
N GLY A 63 -31.67 -36.55 -4.58
CA GLY A 63 -31.31 -37.27 -5.79
C GLY A 63 -31.28 -36.42 -7.08
N ALA A 64 -31.89 -35.24 -7.12
CA ALA A 64 -32.04 -34.45 -8.33
C ALA A 64 -31.70 -32.98 -8.13
N ASN A 65 -31.10 -32.37 -9.17
CA ASN A 65 -30.76 -30.92 -9.20
C ASN A 65 -29.85 -30.46 -8.06
N ILE A 66 -29.03 -31.33 -7.49
CA ILE A 66 -28.23 -31.07 -6.33
C ILE A 66 -27.32 -29.83 -6.48
N ALA A 67 -26.68 -29.64 -7.65
CA ALA A 67 -25.82 -28.49 -7.92
C ALA A 67 -26.59 -27.14 -7.79
N LYS A 68 -27.86 -27.13 -8.28
CA LYS A 68 -28.74 -25.96 -8.12
C LYS A 68 -29.11 -25.74 -6.65
N ARG A 69 -29.39 -26.82 -5.91
CA ARG A 69 -29.68 -26.75 -4.47
C ARG A 69 -28.50 -26.21 -3.68
N VAL A 70 -27.29 -26.67 -3.91
CA VAL A 70 -26.07 -26.14 -3.32
C VAL A 70 -25.94 -24.64 -3.59
N SER A 71 -26.21 -24.19 -4.83
CA SER A 71 -26.15 -22.76 -5.17
C SER A 71 -27.20 -21.96 -4.39
N ASN A 72 -28.44 -22.44 -4.34
CA ASN A 72 -29.52 -21.79 -3.57
C ASN A 72 -29.18 -21.70 -2.09
N VAL A 73 -28.66 -22.78 -1.49
CA VAL A 73 -28.21 -22.79 -0.08
C VAL A 73 -27.14 -21.74 0.17
N VAL A 74 -26.14 -21.62 -0.69
CA VAL A 74 -25.10 -20.58 -0.55
C VAL A 74 -25.71 -19.18 -0.62
N ASP A 75 -26.70 -18.96 -1.48
CA ASP A 75 -27.37 -17.66 -1.57
C ASP A 75 -28.24 -17.37 -0.32
N VAL A 76 -28.90 -18.37 0.24
CA VAL A 76 -29.65 -18.24 1.52
C VAL A 76 -28.66 -18.01 2.68
N LEU A 77 -27.53 -18.71 2.72
CA LEU A 77 -26.49 -18.49 3.75
C LEU A 77 -25.92 -17.07 3.72
N LYS A 78 -25.78 -16.45 2.54
CA LYS A 78 -25.38 -15.04 2.45
C LYS A 78 -26.36 -14.11 3.16
N LEU A 79 -27.66 -14.42 3.09
CA LEU A 79 -28.70 -13.64 3.78
C LEU A 79 -28.75 -13.97 5.27
N ALA A 80 -28.71 -15.24 5.63
CA ALA A 80 -28.82 -15.69 7.01
C ALA A 80 -27.60 -15.33 7.88
N ALA A 81 -26.39 -15.33 7.28
CA ALA A 81 -25.14 -14.97 7.96
C ALA A 81 -24.74 -13.50 7.77
N GLN A 82 -25.57 -12.67 7.12
CA GLN A 82 -25.29 -11.28 6.86
C GLN A 82 -25.14 -10.49 8.17
N VAL A 83 -24.07 -9.70 8.24
CA VAL A 83 -23.83 -8.72 9.30
C VAL A 83 -23.65 -7.34 8.68
N GLU A 84 -24.32 -6.33 9.26
CA GLU A 84 -24.26 -4.94 8.76
C GLU A 84 -22.96 -4.27 9.12
N ASP A 85 -22.49 -4.46 10.34
CA ASP A 85 -21.24 -3.89 10.83
C ASP A 85 -20.27 -5.00 11.24
N PHE A 86 -19.14 -5.03 10.55
CA PHE A 86 -18.04 -5.96 10.81
C PHE A 86 -16.72 -5.20 10.70
N PRO A 87 -16.39 -4.31 11.67
CA PRO A 87 -15.20 -3.47 11.63
C PRO A 87 -13.91 -4.29 11.77
N PRO A 88 -12.79 -3.78 11.26
CA PRO A 88 -11.48 -4.38 11.50
C PRO A 88 -11.06 -4.20 12.96
N VAL A 89 -10.40 -5.21 13.52
CA VAL A 89 -9.87 -5.19 14.89
C VAL A 89 -8.43 -4.67 14.87
N THR A 90 -8.17 -3.54 15.54
CA THR A 90 -6.89 -2.81 15.45
C THR A 90 -6.02 -2.89 16.71
N ASP A 91 -6.52 -3.46 17.79
CA ASP A 91 -5.89 -3.54 19.11
C ASP A 91 -5.24 -4.89 19.41
N ARG A 92 -5.36 -5.85 18.50
CA ARG A 92 -4.83 -7.20 18.61
C ARG A 92 -4.59 -7.84 17.27
N ILE A 93 -3.83 -8.93 17.26
CA ILE A 93 -3.50 -9.75 16.09
C ILE A 93 -4.13 -11.12 16.26
N ALA A 94 -5.04 -11.48 15.35
CA ALA A 94 -5.61 -12.83 15.34
C ALA A 94 -4.66 -13.78 14.58
N LEU A 95 -4.26 -14.87 15.21
CA LEU A 95 -3.30 -15.86 14.74
C LEU A 95 -3.93 -17.24 14.61
N ALA A 96 -3.25 -18.18 14.01
CA ALA A 96 -3.73 -19.53 13.77
C ALA A 96 -4.11 -20.29 15.06
N ASN A 97 -3.45 -20.01 16.17
CA ASN A 97 -3.68 -20.67 17.46
C ASN A 97 -4.26 -19.76 18.55
N GLY A 98 -4.51 -18.48 18.26
CA GLY A 98 -5.06 -17.58 19.28
C GLY A 98 -5.05 -16.12 18.88
N THR A 99 -5.07 -15.27 19.89
CA THR A 99 -5.07 -13.81 19.76
C THR A 99 -3.92 -13.22 20.56
N LEU A 100 -3.07 -12.44 19.91
CA LEU A 100 -1.95 -11.72 20.50
C LEU A 100 -2.31 -10.24 20.63
N TYR A 101 -2.40 -9.75 21.85
CA TYR A 101 -2.68 -8.34 22.15
C TYR A 101 -1.40 -7.49 22.03
N LEU A 102 -1.57 -6.19 21.78
CA LEU A 102 -0.44 -5.27 21.57
C LEU A 102 0.47 -5.12 22.81
N ASP A 103 -0.03 -5.42 24.00
CA ASP A 103 0.77 -5.45 25.24
C ASP A 103 1.63 -6.71 25.38
N GLY A 104 1.50 -7.68 24.47
CA GLY A 104 2.20 -8.96 24.48
C GLY A 104 1.43 -10.10 25.15
N THR A 105 0.23 -9.85 25.69
CA THR A 105 -0.63 -10.91 26.24
C THR A 105 -1.14 -11.80 25.11
N PHE A 106 -1.10 -13.11 25.31
CA PHE A 106 -1.64 -14.09 24.36
C PHE A 106 -2.81 -14.86 24.96
N GLN A 107 -3.92 -14.94 24.20
CA GLN A 107 -5.06 -15.75 24.50
C GLN A 107 -5.14 -16.90 23.49
N GLU A 108 -5.02 -18.12 23.97
CA GLU A 108 -5.17 -19.33 23.13
C GLU A 108 -6.62 -19.53 22.67
N GLY A 109 -6.78 -20.15 21.50
CA GLY A 109 -8.07 -20.43 20.88
C GLY A 109 -8.58 -19.35 19.93
N LYS A 110 -9.73 -19.61 19.31
CA LYS A 110 -10.34 -18.74 18.28
C LYS A 110 -11.74 -18.33 18.71
N PRO A 111 -11.89 -17.51 19.77
CA PRO A 111 -13.20 -17.22 20.37
C PRO A 111 -14.09 -16.36 19.47
N GLU A 112 -13.51 -15.69 18.48
CA GLU A 112 -14.25 -14.74 17.63
C GLU A 112 -13.89 -14.88 16.15
N ILE A 113 -14.83 -14.52 15.29
CA ILE A 113 -14.62 -14.35 13.87
C ILE A 113 -14.06 -12.93 13.66
N VAL A 114 -12.99 -12.81 12.89
CA VAL A 114 -12.31 -11.54 12.58
C VAL A 114 -12.06 -11.41 11.08
N ARG A 115 -11.95 -10.17 10.57
CA ARG A 115 -11.66 -9.92 9.15
C ARG A 115 -10.31 -10.47 8.71
N ASN A 116 -9.31 -10.36 9.57
CA ASN A 116 -7.93 -10.74 9.26
C ASN A 116 -7.41 -11.67 10.34
N ARG A 117 -7.22 -12.93 10.01
CA ARG A 117 -6.50 -13.91 10.81
C ARG A 117 -5.26 -14.36 10.04
N LEU A 118 -4.10 -14.28 10.67
CA LEU A 118 -2.83 -14.71 10.08
C LEU A 118 -2.69 -16.23 10.20
N PRO A 119 -2.13 -16.92 9.19
CA PRO A 119 -1.99 -18.37 9.20
C PRO A 119 -0.87 -18.87 10.11
N VAL A 120 -0.12 -17.98 10.73
CA VAL A 120 1.03 -18.27 11.59
C VAL A 120 0.59 -18.48 13.03
N LYS A 121 1.25 -19.39 13.75
CA LYS A 121 1.05 -19.61 15.18
C LYS A 121 1.92 -18.66 16.00
N TYR A 122 1.43 -18.25 17.14
CA TYR A 122 2.26 -17.63 18.18
C TYR A 122 2.95 -18.73 18.99
N ASP A 123 4.25 -18.69 19.00
CA ASP A 123 5.10 -19.45 19.90
C ASP A 123 6.09 -18.49 20.58
N PRO A 124 5.90 -18.21 21.89
CA PRO A 124 6.80 -17.30 22.61
C PRO A 124 8.24 -17.84 22.73
N LYS A 125 8.47 -19.11 22.41
CA LYS A 125 9.78 -19.78 22.42
C LYS A 125 10.32 -20.01 20.99
N ALA A 126 9.67 -19.46 19.98
CA ALA A 126 10.15 -19.59 18.60
C ALA A 126 11.62 -19.13 18.51
N ALA A 127 12.40 -19.88 17.79
CA ALA A 127 13.82 -19.56 17.58
C ALA A 127 13.97 -18.21 16.85
N GLN A 128 15.06 -17.53 17.15
CA GLN A 128 15.41 -16.31 16.40
C GLN A 128 15.53 -16.63 14.90
N PRO A 129 14.94 -15.81 14.02
CA PRO A 129 14.93 -16.09 12.57
C PRO A 129 16.28 -15.73 11.94
N VAL A 130 17.25 -16.63 12.03
CA VAL A 130 18.66 -16.39 11.68
C VAL A 130 18.84 -16.14 10.18
N HIS A 131 18.18 -16.92 9.32
CA HIS A 131 18.27 -16.74 7.87
C HIS A 131 17.64 -15.42 7.45
N TRP A 132 16.49 -15.06 8.00
CA TRP A 132 15.82 -13.80 7.76
C TRP A 132 16.68 -12.59 8.16
N LEU A 133 17.21 -12.60 9.38
CA LEU A 133 18.04 -11.50 9.89
C LEU A 133 19.33 -11.34 9.10
N ARG A 134 19.97 -12.46 8.75
CA ARG A 134 21.17 -12.45 7.90
C ARG A 134 20.85 -11.90 6.53
N PHE A 135 19.77 -12.37 5.90
CA PHE A 135 19.33 -11.89 4.59
C PHE A 135 19.08 -10.37 4.60
N LEU A 136 18.36 -9.85 5.62
CA LEU A 136 18.15 -8.41 5.74
C LEU A 136 19.46 -7.66 5.95
N SER A 137 20.37 -8.18 6.74
CA SER A 137 21.68 -7.55 6.99
C SER A 137 22.56 -7.53 5.73
N ASP A 138 22.45 -8.53 4.88
CA ASP A 138 23.16 -8.58 3.60
C ASP A 138 22.54 -7.65 2.55
N LEU A 139 21.22 -7.48 2.59
CA LEU A 139 20.46 -6.68 1.62
C LEU A 139 20.42 -5.19 1.96
N LEU A 140 20.25 -4.84 3.25
CA LEU A 140 19.97 -3.48 3.70
C LEU A 140 21.07 -2.93 4.59
N TYR A 141 21.14 -1.62 4.71
CA TYR A 141 22.00 -0.97 5.68
C TYR A 141 21.46 -1.18 7.11
N PRO A 142 22.34 -1.38 8.11
CA PRO A 142 21.90 -1.69 9.46
C PRO A 142 20.93 -0.67 10.06
N GLU A 143 21.13 0.61 9.75
CA GLU A 143 20.27 1.71 10.21
C GLU A 143 18.84 1.68 9.63
N ASP A 144 18.61 0.96 8.54
CA ASP A 144 17.31 0.84 7.87
C ASP A 144 16.50 -0.39 8.35
N ILE A 145 17.16 -1.38 8.96
CA ILE A 145 16.51 -2.61 9.45
C ILE A 145 15.40 -2.33 10.47
N PRO A 146 15.56 -1.41 11.46
CA PRO A 146 14.48 -1.06 12.37
C PRO A 146 13.24 -0.51 11.66
N THR A 147 13.40 0.25 10.56
CA THR A 147 12.29 0.77 9.77
C THR A 147 11.51 -0.36 9.10
N VAL A 148 12.20 -1.38 8.55
CA VAL A 148 11.58 -2.57 7.95
C VAL A 148 10.85 -3.39 9.01
N GLN A 149 11.45 -3.59 10.18
CA GLN A 149 10.85 -4.30 11.30
C GLN A 149 9.54 -3.64 11.73
N GLU A 150 9.54 -2.33 11.91
CA GLU A 150 8.36 -1.55 12.25
C GLU A 150 7.30 -1.61 11.14
N PHE A 151 7.71 -1.54 9.86
CA PHE A 151 6.76 -1.58 8.75
C PHE A 151 6.07 -2.94 8.63
N ILE A 152 6.81 -4.05 8.73
CA ILE A 152 6.22 -5.40 8.71
C ILE A 152 5.32 -5.59 9.95
N GLY A 153 5.77 -5.14 11.12
CA GLY A 153 4.96 -5.12 12.33
C GLY A 153 3.68 -4.30 12.17
N TYR A 154 3.76 -3.13 11.57
CA TYR A 154 2.61 -2.28 11.25
C TYR A 154 1.59 -2.99 10.35
N CYS A 155 2.05 -3.88 9.46
CA CYS A 155 1.18 -4.67 8.61
C CYS A 155 0.42 -5.78 9.36
N LEU A 156 0.79 -6.14 10.59
CA LEU A 156 0.10 -7.17 11.37
C LEU A 156 -1.30 -6.76 11.84
N ILE A 157 -1.58 -5.47 11.92
CA ILE A 157 -2.88 -4.92 12.35
C ILE A 157 -3.56 -4.11 11.23
N PRO A 158 -4.89 -4.12 11.11
CA PRO A 158 -5.63 -3.37 10.07
C PRO A 158 -5.76 -1.88 10.42
N SER A 159 -4.63 -1.15 10.45
CA SER A 159 -4.57 0.26 10.83
C SER A 159 -3.67 1.06 9.90
N ASN A 160 -4.11 2.26 9.50
CA ASN A 160 -3.32 3.21 8.72
C ASN A 160 -2.87 4.44 9.56
N LYS A 161 -2.81 4.33 10.89
CA LYS A 161 -2.38 5.43 11.77
C LYS A 161 -0.98 5.96 11.45
N GLY A 162 -0.07 5.08 11.00
CA GLY A 162 1.28 5.48 10.60
C GLY A 162 1.36 6.22 9.27
N GLN A 163 0.32 6.14 8.42
CA GLN A 163 0.19 6.85 7.14
C GLN A 163 1.43 6.73 6.22
N ARG A 164 2.04 5.54 6.17
CA ARG A 164 3.25 5.28 5.39
C ARG A 164 3.08 4.07 4.48
N MET A 165 3.67 4.17 3.32
CA MET A 165 4.00 3.06 2.43
C MET A 165 5.52 2.89 2.39
N MET A 166 6.01 1.72 1.97
CA MET A 166 7.44 1.46 1.87
C MET A 166 7.83 1.19 0.42
N VAL A 167 8.97 1.73 0.02
CA VAL A 167 9.64 1.45 -1.25
C VAL A 167 11.05 0.98 -0.95
N ILE A 168 11.40 -0.23 -1.40
CA ILE A 168 12.77 -0.75 -1.32
C ILE A 168 13.34 -0.73 -2.73
N LYS A 169 14.29 0.19 -2.93
CA LYS A 169 14.94 0.44 -4.20
C LYS A 169 16.27 -0.28 -4.30
N GLY A 170 16.58 -0.87 -5.45
CA GLY A 170 17.87 -1.49 -5.77
C GLY A 170 18.20 -1.37 -7.24
N SER A 171 19.33 -1.97 -7.64
CA SER A 171 19.82 -1.96 -9.03
C SER A 171 19.34 -3.18 -9.84
N GLY A 172 18.72 -4.17 -9.17
CA GLY A 172 18.30 -5.45 -9.75
C GLY A 172 19.20 -6.61 -9.35
N GLY A 173 18.58 -7.78 -9.08
CA GLY A 173 19.31 -8.99 -8.73
C GLY A 173 19.81 -9.12 -7.30
N GLU A 174 19.47 -8.17 -6.39
CA GLU A 174 19.87 -8.22 -4.97
C GLU A 174 19.02 -9.21 -4.16
N GLY A 175 17.85 -9.62 -4.67
CA GLY A 175 16.95 -10.57 -4.03
C GLY A 175 15.78 -9.92 -3.29
N LYS A 176 15.42 -8.68 -3.56
CA LYS A 176 14.27 -7.95 -2.91
C LYS A 176 12.98 -8.77 -2.91
N SER A 177 12.67 -9.44 -4.02
CA SER A 177 11.45 -10.26 -4.20
C SER A 177 11.35 -11.41 -3.18
N GLN A 178 12.48 -11.89 -2.63
CA GLN A 178 12.46 -12.94 -1.61
C GLN A 178 11.75 -12.49 -0.33
N ILE A 179 11.77 -11.19 -0.03
CA ILE A 179 10.97 -10.61 1.07
C ILE A 179 9.48 -10.87 0.83
N GLY A 180 9.00 -10.64 -0.39
CA GLY A 180 7.60 -10.89 -0.78
C GLY A 180 7.18 -12.34 -0.54
N VAL A 181 8.04 -13.30 -0.92
CA VAL A 181 7.79 -14.73 -0.71
C VAL A 181 7.64 -15.05 0.79
N VAL A 182 8.51 -14.54 1.64
CA VAL A 182 8.43 -14.74 3.10
C VAL A 182 7.18 -14.09 3.68
N LEU A 183 6.87 -12.85 3.27
CA LEU A 183 5.67 -12.15 3.73
C LEU A 183 4.38 -12.86 3.31
N SER A 184 4.36 -13.54 2.16
CA SER A 184 3.21 -14.34 1.75
C SER A 184 2.93 -15.50 2.71
N ARG A 185 3.95 -16.08 3.34
CA ARG A 185 3.78 -17.11 4.39
C ARG A 185 3.27 -16.51 5.68
N LEU A 186 3.77 -15.32 6.06
CA LEU A 186 3.35 -14.63 7.28
C LEU A 186 1.89 -14.17 7.21
N PHE A 187 1.48 -13.58 6.07
CA PHE A 187 0.17 -12.94 5.92
C PHE A 187 -0.89 -13.84 5.29
N GLY A 188 -0.51 -14.86 4.53
CA GLY A 188 -1.44 -15.73 3.80
C GLY A 188 -2.42 -14.93 2.93
N CYS A 189 -3.71 -15.24 3.04
CA CYS A 189 -4.77 -14.57 2.27
C CYS A 189 -4.96 -13.08 2.61
N ASN A 190 -4.27 -12.56 3.64
CA ASN A 190 -4.30 -11.16 4.01
C ASN A 190 -3.25 -10.33 3.23
N MET A 191 -2.40 -10.98 2.43
CA MET A 191 -1.50 -10.33 1.48
C MET A 191 -2.03 -10.49 0.06
N LYS A 192 -1.74 -9.49 -0.77
CA LYS A 192 -2.05 -9.50 -2.19
C LYS A 192 -0.87 -8.96 -2.99
N ASP A 193 -0.54 -9.65 -4.08
CA ASP A 193 0.34 -9.10 -5.10
C ASP A 193 -0.46 -8.18 -6.01
N GLY A 194 0.05 -6.97 -6.26
CA GLY A 194 -0.67 -6.00 -7.05
C GLY A 194 0.17 -4.78 -7.43
N SER A 195 -0.06 -4.23 -8.61
CA SER A 195 0.65 -3.05 -9.08
C SER A 195 0.07 -1.76 -8.51
N ILE A 196 0.90 -0.92 -7.89
CA ILE A 196 0.54 0.42 -7.40
C ILE A 196 0.10 1.31 -8.55
N GLY A 197 0.73 1.21 -9.72
CA GLY A 197 0.30 1.89 -10.93
C GLY A 197 -1.13 1.55 -11.31
N LYS A 198 -1.47 0.25 -11.36
CA LYS A 198 -2.82 -0.22 -11.65
C LYS A 198 -3.84 0.24 -10.59
N ILE A 199 -3.47 0.22 -9.31
CA ILE A 199 -4.31 0.71 -8.22
C ILE A 199 -4.58 2.22 -8.36
N SER A 200 -3.59 3.00 -8.81
CA SER A 200 -3.74 4.44 -9.01
C SER A 200 -4.71 4.78 -10.13
N GLU A 201 -4.77 3.99 -11.20
CA GLU A 201 -5.54 4.29 -12.40
C GLU A 201 -6.89 3.57 -12.46
N ASN A 202 -6.99 2.35 -11.92
CA ASN A 202 -8.16 1.50 -12.05
C ASN A 202 -8.97 1.44 -10.75
N ARG A 203 -10.20 2.01 -10.79
CA ARG A 203 -11.13 2.01 -9.65
C ARG A 203 -11.49 0.60 -9.15
N PHE A 204 -11.56 -0.39 -10.02
CA PHE A 204 -11.87 -1.78 -9.63
C PHE A 204 -10.71 -2.45 -8.90
N ALA A 205 -9.46 -2.14 -9.26
CA ALA A 205 -8.29 -2.68 -8.59
C ALA A 205 -8.20 -2.23 -7.12
N ARG A 206 -8.78 -1.06 -6.77
CA ARG A 206 -8.87 -0.60 -5.39
C ARG A 206 -9.79 -1.46 -4.52
N ALA A 207 -10.94 -1.88 -5.07
CA ALA A 207 -11.85 -2.78 -4.35
C ALA A 207 -11.23 -4.15 -4.05
N ASP A 208 -10.25 -4.56 -4.83
CA ASP A 208 -9.51 -5.79 -4.60
C ASP A 208 -8.61 -5.74 -3.35
N LEU A 209 -8.34 -4.55 -2.80
CA LEU A 209 -7.58 -4.37 -1.56
C LEU A 209 -8.44 -4.45 -0.30
N GLU A 210 -9.75 -4.54 -0.44
CA GLU A 210 -10.63 -4.76 0.71
C GLU A 210 -10.24 -6.07 1.42
N HIS A 211 -10.21 -6.05 2.74
CA HIS A 211 -9.74 -7.15 3.61
C HIS A 211 -8.24 -7.48 3.50
N THR A 212 -7.45 -6.68 2.80
CA THR A 212 -6.01 -6.90 2.62
C THR A 212 -5.23 -6.12 3.67
N LEU A 213 -4.29 -6.78 4.36
CA LEU A 213 -3.36 -6.13 5.27
C LEU A 213 -2.15 -5.55 4.54
N LEU A 214 -1.65 -6.25 3.55
CA LEU A 214 -0.44 -5.88 2.81
C LEU A 214 -0.64 -6.11 1.31
N CYS A 215 -0.39 -5.08 0.50
CA CYS A 215 -0.26 -5.19 -0.95
C CYS A 215 1.21 -5.01 -1.34
N VAL A 216 1.75 -5.97 -2.08
CA VAL A 216 3.14 -5.97 -2.55
C VAL A 216 3.16 -5.76 -4.06
N ASP A 217 3.91 -4.76 -4.52
CA ASP A 217 4.26 -4.53 -5.92
C ASP A 217 5.71 -4.99 -6.11
N ASP A 218 5.88 -6.22 -6.61
CA ASP A 218 7.20 -6.88 -6.68
C ASP A 218 8.09 -6.30 -7.79
N ASP A 219 7.49 -5.72 -8.82
CA ASP A 219 8.21 -5.09 -9.93
C ASP A 219 7.54 -3.75 -10.27
N MET A 220 7.67 -2.81 -9.34
CA MET A 220 7.11 -1.48 -9.53
C MET A 220 7.79 -0.79 -10.72
N ARG A 221 6.99 -0.47 -11.73
CA ARG A 221 7.47 0.21 -12.93
C ARG A 221 8.01 1.59 -12.61
N MET A 222 9.07 1.99 -13.33
CA MET A 222 9.68 3.31 -13.20
C MET A 222 8.82 4.45 -13.79
N GLU A 223 7.65 4.11 -14.37
CA GLU A 223 6.74 5.10 -14.93
C GLU A 223 6.11 5.94 -13.81
N ALA A 224 6.08 7.25 -14.01
CA ALA A 224 5.48 8.16 -13.06
C ALA A 224 3.96 7.94 -12.94
N LEU A 225 3.45 7.90 -11.72
CA LEU A 225 2.02 7.80 -11.45
C LEU A 225 1.27 9.04 -11.97
N ARG A 226 0.25 8.82 -12.78
CA ARG A 226 -0.61 9.91 -13.28
C ARG A 226 -1.52 10.49 -12.19
N GLN A 227 -1.97 9.64 -11.26
CA GLN A 227 -2.91 10.00 -10.19
C GLN A 227 -2.40 9.47 -8.85
N THR A 228 -1.84 10.33 -8.02
CA THR A 228 -1.33 9.96 -6.68
C THR A 228 -2.38 10.07 -5.59
N ASN A 229 -3.49 10.77 -5.84
CA ASN A 229 -4.55 10.99 -4.85
C ASN A 229 -5.12 9.68 -4.30
N TYR A 230 -5.28 8.65 -5.13
CA TYR A 230 -5.77 7.34 -4.66
C TYR A 230 -4.76 6.60 -3.80
N VAL A 231 -3.48 6.62 -4.18
CA VAL A 231 -2.40 6.05 -3.35
C VAL A 231 -2.35 6.77 -2.00
N LYS A 232 -2.40 8.11 -2.01
CA LYS A 232 -2.46 8.92 -0.78
C LYS A 232 -3.67 8.57 0.09
N SER A 233 -4.85 8.43 -0.52
CA SER A 233 -6.09 8.10 0.19
C SER A 233 -6.02 6.71 0.83
N ILE A 234 -5.50 5.69 0.13
CA ILE A 234 -5.33 4.33 0.66
C ILE A 234 -4.38 4.35 1.87
N VAL A 235 -3.21 4.98 1.71
CA VAL A 235 -2.18 5.04 2.76
C VAL A 235 -2.66 5.79 4.02
N THR A 236 -3.61 6.73 3.88
CA THR A 236 -4.14 7.54 4.98
C THR A 236 -5.55 7.15 5.43
N ALA A 237 -6.17 6.15 4.81
CA ALA A 237 -7.52 5.72 5.15
C ALA A 237 -7.60 5.28 6.63
N GLN A 238 -8.51 5.86 7.39
CA GLN A 238 -8.77 5.50 8.79
C GLN A 238 -10.17 4.91 8.99
N GLY A 239 -10.76 4.41 7.91
CA GLY A 239 -12.12 3.90 7.93
C GLY A 239 -12.54 3.35 6.58
N GLN A 240 -13.79 3.57 6.24
CA GLN A 240 -14.37 3.14 4.98
C GLN A 240 -14.00 4.10 3.85
N MET A 241 -13.89 3.55 2.65
CA MET A 241 -13.70 4.28 1.39
C MET A 241 -14.76 3.85 0.39
N ASP A 242 -15.06 4.74 -0.57
CA ASP A 242 -15.88 4.40 -1.72
C ASP A 242 -15.12 3.44 -2.64
N LEU A 243 -15.64 2.23 -2.79
CA LEU A 243 -15.08 1.14 -3.59
C LEU A 243 -16.06 0.72 -4.68
N GLU A 244 -15.52 0.34 -5.83
CA GLU A 244 -16.33 -0.12 -6.96
C GLU A 244 -15.91 -1.51 -7.43
N ARG A 245 -16.88 -2.39 -7.63
CA ARG A 245 -16.71 -3.70 -8.29
C ARG A 245 -17.37 -3.70 -9.65
N LYS A 246 -16.76 -4.36 -10.62
CA LYS A 246 -17.30 -4.42 -12.00
C LYS A 246 -18.74 -4.94 -11.98
N GLY A 247 -19.66 -4.16 -12.59
CA GLY A 247 -21.07 -4.51 -12.68
C GLY A 247 -21.89 -4.34 -11.39
N LYS A 248 -21.35 -3.68 -10.38
CA LYS A 248 -22.05 -3.34 -9.13
C LYS A 248 -21.95 -1.84 -8.85
N GLN A 249 -22.93 -1.31 -8.10
CA GLN A 249 -22.83 0.05 -7.58
C GLN A 249 -21.66 0.18 -6.62
N SER A 250 -21.14 1.40 -6.46
CA SER A 250 -20.14 1.69 -5.44
C SER A 250 -20.70 1.47 -4.04
N TYR A 251 -19.83 1.13 -3.11
CA TYR A 251 -20.18 0.84 -1.72
C TYR A 251 -19.06 1.29 -0.78
N GLN A 252 -19.40 1.50 0.48
CA GLN A 252 -18.43 1.84 1.51
C GLN A 252 -17.75 0.56 2.01
N GLY A 253 -16.45 0.41 1.70
CA GLY A 253 -15.63 -0.73 2.14
C GLY A 253 -14.48 -0.30 3.05
N TRP A 254 -14.08 -1.17 3.99
CA TRP A 254 -12.96 -0.90 4.89
C TRP A 254 -11.64 -0.94 4.15
N MET A 255 -10.85 0.14 4.26
CA MET A 255 -9.55 0.27 3.62
C MET A 255 -8.45 0.50 4.67
N TYR A 256 -7.53 -0.46 4.75
CA TYR A 256 -6.38 -0.42 5.65
C TYR A 256 -5.15 -1.13 5.06
N ALA A 257 -5.14 -1.39 3.77
CA ALA A 257 -4.02 -2.02 3.10
C ALA A 257 -2.77 -1.13 3.16
N ARG A 258 -1.65 -1.70 3.61
CA ARG A 258 -0.32 -1.06 3.47
C ARG A 258 0.26 -1.44 2.12
N LEU A 259 1.03 -0.52 1.56
CA LEU A 259 1.65 -0.72 0.26
C LEU A 259 3.17 -0.88 0.44
N LEU A 260 3.71 -1.98 -0.06
CA LEU A 260 5.13 -2.25 -0.18
C LEU A 260 5.47 -2.38 -1.66
N ALA A 261 6.50 -1.69 -2.11
CA ALA A 261 6.99 -1.80 -3.48
C ALA A 261 8.46 -2.16 -3.51
N PHE A 262 8.82 -3.08 -4.41
CA PHE A 262 10.19 -3.32 -4.80
C PHE A 262 10.42 -2.69 -6.17
N SER A 263 11.50 -1.94 -6.33
CA SER A 263 11.77 -1.20 -7.55
C SER A 263 13.26 -1.13 -7.87
N ASN A 264 13.57 -0.97 -9.14
CA ASN A 264 14.89 -0.61 -9.61
C ASN A 264 15.01 0.90 -9.88
N GLY A 265 14.01 1.69 -9.50
CA GLY A 265 13.93 3.14 -9.62
C GLY A 265 13.02 3.76 -8.57
N ASP A 266 12.75 5.04 -8.69
CA ASP A 266 11.97 5.81 -7.74
C ASP A 266 10.48 5.84 -8.11
N LEU A 267 9.61 5.79 -7.11
CA LEU A 267 8.18 6.01 -7.31
C LEU A 267 7.93 7.50 -7.57
N GLN A 268 7.72 7.83 -8.82
CA GLN A 268 7.54 9.18 -9.29
C GLN A 268 6.05 9.54 -9.43
N ALA A 269 5.74 10.81 -9.32
CA ALA A 269 4.40 11.36 -9.53
C ALA A 269 4.43 12.34 -10.71
N LEU A 270 3.71 12.03 -11.79
CA LEU A 270 3.74 12.85 -13.01
C LEU A 270 3.24 14.29 -12.80
N TYR A 271 2.20 14.44 -11.97
CA TYR A 271 1.54 15.73 -11.74
C TYR A 271 1.52 16.18 -10.28
N ASP A 272 1.83 15.31 -9.32
CA ASP A 272 1.82 15.63 -7.89
C ASP A 272 3.24 15.86 -7.40
N ARG A 273 3.57 17.11 -7.24
CA ARG A 273 4.85 17.57 -6.69
C ARG A 273 4.71 18.06 -5.25
N SER A 274 3.54 17.83 -4.65
CA SER A 274 3.31 18.22 -3.27
C SER A 274 4.09 17.33 -2.31
N ASP A 275 4.50 17.90 -1.19
CA ASP A 275 5.10 17.18 -0.07
C ASP A 275 4.21 16.04 0.43
N GLY A 276 2.89 16.14 0.18
CA GLY A 276 1.89 15.19 0.60
C GLY A 276 2.07 13.76 0.09
N PHE A 277 2.63 13.57 -1.10
CA PHE A 277 2.92 12.26 -1.65
C PHE A 277 4.23 11.67 -1.10
N TYR A 278 5.32 12.47 -1.15
CA TYR A 278 6.65 11.99 -0.76
C TYR A 278 6.78 11.72 0.75
N ARG A 279 6.22 12.59 1.60
CA ARG A 279 6.25 12.39 3.06
C ARG A 279 5.59 11.10 3.55
N ARG A 280 4.77 10.46 2.70
CA ARG A 280 4.12 9.18 3.00
C ARG A 280 4.95 7.97 2.60
N GLN A 281 6.11 8.18 2.02
CA GLN A 281 7.00 7.11 1.58
C GLN A 281 8.16 6.92 2.57
N LEU A 282 8.44 5.67 2.91
CA LEU A 282 9.68 5.21 3.51
C LEU A 282 10.52 4.65 2.37
N ILE A 283 11.57 5.36 1.97
CA ILE A 283 12.39 4.99 0.80
C ILE A 283 13.72 4.45 1.27
N LEU A 284 13.87 3.12 1.16
CA LEU A 284 15.08 2.41 1.52
C LEU A 284 15.84 1.99 0.26
N THR A 285 17.16 1.98 0.34
CA THR A 285 18.03 1.50 -0.74
C THR A 285 18.76 0.24 -0.30
N THR A 286 18.84 -0.74 -1.21
CA THR A 286 19.65 -1.93 -0.97
C THR A 286 21.14 -1.59 -1.02
N LYS A 287 21.93 -2.45 -0.40
CA LYS A 287 23.37 -2.52 -0.66
C LYS A 287 23.63 -3.06 -2.06
N ASP A 288 24.75 -2.70 -2.63
CA ASP A 288 25.22 -3.30 -3.87
C ASP A 288 25.49 -4.79 -3.66
N LYS A 289 25.08 -5.62 -4.63
CA LYS A 289 25.37 -7.04 -4.61
C LYS A 289 26.86 -7.29 -4.78
N PRO A 290 27.57 -7.90 -3.81
CA PRO A 290 28.97 -8.24 -3.98
C PRO A 290 29.18 -9.18 -5.17
N LEU A 291 30.20 -8.94 -5.99
CA LEU A 291 30.52 -9.78 -7.15
C LEU A 291 30.81 -11.24 -6.78
N SER A 292 31.29 -11.48 -5.55
CA SER A 292 31.57 -12.81 -5.00
C SER A 292 30.37 -13.51 -4.40
N ARG A 293 29.19 -12.88 -4.35
CA ARG A 293 27.99 -13.48 -3.75
C ARG A 293 27.49 -14.64 -4.59
N VAL A 294 27.39 -15.80 -3.95
CA VAL A 294 26.69 -16.96 -4.51
C VAL A 294 25.25 -16.90 -4.01
N ASP A 295 24.31 -16.92 -4.95
CA ASP A 295 22.89 -16.91 -4.61
C ASP A 295 22.47 -18.30 -4.11
N ASP A 296 21.76 -18.34 -3.00
CA ASP A 296 21.13 -19.54 -2.46
C ASP A 296 19.70 -19.63 -3.06
N PRO A 297 19.41 -20.62 -3.92
CA PRO A 297 18.10 -20.76 -4.54
C PRO A 297 16.99 -21.07 -3.53
N ASP A 298 17.33 -21.64 -2.38
CA ASP A 298 16.38 -22.08 -1.35
C ASP A 298 16.24 -21.04 -0.22
N ILE A 299 16.84 -19.85 -0.36
CA ILE A 299 16.87 -18.86 0.70
C ILE A 299 15.48 -18.44 1.18
N ALA A 300 14.53 -18.31 0.25
CA ALA A 300 13.14 -17.95 0.59
C ALA A 300 12.46 -19.04 1.42
N GLU A 301 12.69 -20.32 1.09
CA GLU A 301 12.11 -21.44 1.85
C GLU A 301 12.72 -21.55 3.23
N LYS A 302 14.05 -21.36 3.35
CA LYS A 302 14.76 -21.33 4.64
C LYS A 302 14.23 -20.20 5.53
N MET A 303 14.06 -19.02 4.98
CA MET A 303 13.46 -17.91 5.72
C MET A 303 11.98 -18.16 6.07
N ALA A 304 11.20 -18.72 5.14
CA ALA A 304 9.79 -19.01 5.38
C ALA A 304 9.56 -20.10 6.44
N ALA A 305 10.53 -21.00 6.65
CA ALA A 305 10.52 -21.96 7.74
C ALA A 305 10.71 -21.32 9.13
N GLU A 306 11.16 -20.06 9.20
CA GLU A 306 11.36 -19.29 10.44
C GLU A 306 10.18 -18.35 10.75
N VAL A 307 9.02 -18.58 10.14
CA VAL A 307 7.91 -17.60 10.13
C VAL A 307 7.40 -17.24 11.52
N GLU A 308 7.41 -18.15 12.49
CA GLU A 308 7.06 -17.85 13.89
C GLU A 308 8.07 -16.89 14.54
N GLY A 309 9.36 -17.08 14.29
CA GLY A 309 10.41 -16.16 14.73
C GLY A 309 10.32 -14.81 14.05
N ILE A 310 9.96 -14.77 12.75
CA ILE A 310 9.71 -13.54 11.99
C ILE A 310 8.49 -12.80 12.54
N LEU A 311 7.43 -13.52 12.94
CA LEU A 311 6.27 -12.92 13.60
C LEU A 311 6.68 -12.21 14.90
N LEU A 312 7.47 -12.86 15.75
CA LEU A 312 7.95 -12.25 17.00
C LEU A 312 8.81 -11.01 16.73
N TRP A 313 9.74 -11.11 15.79
CA TRP A 313 10.60 -10.00 15.37
C TRP A 313 9.76 -8.82 14.83
N ALA A 314 8.75 -9.08 14.01
CA ALA A 314 7.86 -8.05 13.48
C ALA A 314 6.98 -7.46 14.59
N PHE A 315 6.52 -8.27 15.54
CA PHE A 315 5.72 -7.83 16.67
C PHE A 315 6.48 -6.86 17.58
N GLU A 316 7.77 -7.12 17.86
CA GLU A 316 8.64 -6.17 18.57
C GLU A 316 8.70 -4.82 17.84
N GLY A 317 8.79 -4.83 16.51
CA GLY A 317 8.73 -3.62 15.69
C GLY A 317 7.39 -2.89 15.83
N LEU A 318 6.26 -3.62 15.83
CA LEU A 318 4.95 -3.04 16.06
C LEU A 318 4.83 -2.41 17.45
N GLN A 319 5.28 -3.09 18.49
CA GLN A 319 5.25 -2.55 19.85
C GLN A 319 6.06 -1.25 19.96
N ARG A 320 7.25 -1.20 19.35
CA ARG A 320 8.08 0.01 19.31
C ARG A 320 7.36 1.13 18.55
N LEU A 321 6.76 0.84 17.41
CA LEU A 321 6.00 1.80 16.61
C LEU A 321 4.78 2.36 17.36
N VAL A 322 4.02 1.49 18.04
CA VAL A 322 2.87 1.89 18.86
C VAL A 322 3.30 2.79 20.01
N LYS A 323 4.37 2.40 20.74
CA LYS A 323 4.96 3.20 21.83
C LYS A 323 5.42 4.56 21.34
N ASN A 324 5.88 4.66 20.09
CA ASN A 324 6.33 5.91 19.46
C ASN A 324 5.17 6.66 18.74
N GLY A 325 3.91 6.37 19.06
CA GLY A 325 2.74 7.06 18.49
C GLY A 325 2.61 6.89 16.97
N PHE A 326 2.99 5.74 16.43
CA PHE A 326 3.03 5.42 15.00
C PHE A 326 3.99 6.29 14.17
N GLN A 327 5.02 6.84 14.81
CA GLN A 327 6.12 7.51 14.13
C GLN A 327 7.25 6.49 13.89
N PHE A 328 7.56 6.25 12.63
CA PHE A 328 8.58 5.30 12.22
C PHE A 328 9.99 5.77 12.57
N THR A 329 10.84 4.83 12.95
CA THR A 329 12.28 5.03 13.04
C THR A 329 12.84 5.16 11.62
N GLU A 330 13.02 6.38 11.14
CA GLU A 330 13.63 6.67 9.84
C GLU A 330 15.11 6.98 10.01
N SER A 331 15.99 6.24 9.32
CA SER A 331 17.41 6.58 9.24
C SER A 331 17.63 7.91 8.50
N ASP A 332 18.79 8.54 8.73
CA ASP A 332 19.14 9.74 7.95
C ASP A 332 19.35 9.43 6.46
N ARG A 333 19.73 8.19 6.13
CA ARG A 333 19.77 7.67 4.77
C ARG A 333 18.37 7.67 4.15
N ALA A 334 17.38 7.08 4.80
CA ALA A 334 16.00 7.03 4.31
C ALA A 334 15.41 8.43 4.11
N LYS A 335 15.70 9.35 5.03
CA LYS A 335 15.31 10.77 4.89
C LYS A 335 15.97 11.42 3.67
N ARG A 336 17.28 11.22 3.49
CA ARG A 336 18.00 11.73 2.30
C ARG A 336 17.47 11.13 1.01
N ASN A 337 17.22 9.82 0.96
CA ASN A 337 16.61 9.16 -0.21
C ASN A 337 15.29 9.83 -0.61
N ARG A 338 14.41 10.09 0.38
CA ARG A 338 13.13 10.76 0.14
C ARG A 338 13.30 12.18 -0.41
N GLU A 339 14.23 12.96 0.14
CA GLU A 339 14.50 14.31 -0.34
C GLU A 339 15.12 14.30 -1.75
N LEU A 340 15.99 13.34 -2.07
CA LEU A 340 16.54 13.16 -3.42
C LEU A 340 15.42 12.83 -4.43
N VAL A 341 14.57 11.85 -4.14
CA VAL A 341 13.43 11.49 -5.01
C VAL A 341 12.49 12.68 -5.21
N LYS A 342 12.24 13.46 -4.17
CA LYS A 342 11.43 14.68 -4.25
C LYS A 342 12.11 15.74 -5.12
N ARG A 343 13.41 15.90 -5.02
CA ARG A 343 14.20 16.82 -5.82
C ARG A 343 14.23 16.40 -7.30
N ASP A 344 14.57 15.15 -7.58
CA ASP A 344 14.65 14.59 -8.94
C ASP A 344 13.32 14.67 -9.70
N ASN A 345 12.20 14.60 -8.95
CA ASN A 345 10.86 14.79 -9.50
C ASN A 345 10.45 16.27 -9.65
N ASN A 346 11.28 17.20 -9.20
CA ASN A 346 11.00 18.62 -9.27
C ASN A 346 12.23 19.40 -9.75
N ASN A 347 12.49 19.29 -11.05
CA ASN A 347 13.60 19.95 -11.73
C ASN A 347 13.61 21.50 -11.61
N VAL A 348 12.57 22.11 -11.01
CA VAL A 348 12.56 23.53 -10.66
C VAL A 348 13.62 23.85 -9.60
N PHE A 349 13.94 22.90 -8.71
CA PHE A 349 14.98 23.14 -7.71
C PHE A 349 16.38 23.14 -8.32
N ASP A 350 16.63 22.21 -9.26
CA ASP A 350 17.89 22.17 -9.98
C ASP A 350 18.05 23.42 -10.86
N PHE A 351 16.94 23.89 -11.45
CA PHE A 351 16.94 25.17 -12.16
C PHE A 351 17.27 26.35 -11.22
N LEU A 352 16.72 26.40 -10.00
CA LEU A 352 17.02 27.46 -9.03
C LEU A 352 18.46 27.42 -8.49
N GLU A 353 19.16 26.31 -8.69
CA GLU A 353 20.56 26.13 -8.34
C GLU A 353 21.50 26.30 -9.60
N SER A 354 20.94 26.59 -10.79
CA SER A 354 21.70 26.77 -12.04
C SER A 354 22.23 28.20 -12.14
N GLU A 355 23.49 28.39 -11.73
CA GLU A 355 24.18 29.71 -11.70
C GLU A 355 24.34 30.35 -13.08
N ASP A 356 24.27 29.58 -14.16
CA ASP A 356 24.43 30.06 -15.54
C ASP A 356 23.12 30.66 -16.10
N TYR A 357 21.95 30.27 -15.56
CA TYR A 357 20.62 30.68 -16.06
C TYR A 357 19.92 31.70 -15.18
N ILE A 358 20.14 31.60 -13.88
CA ILE A 358 19.54 32.51 -12.91
C ILE A 358 20.54 32.88 -11.80
N ARG A 359 20.25 33.97 -11.13
CA ARG A 359 20.96 34.37 -9.91
C ARG A 359 19.97 34.76 -8.83
N LEU A 360 20.13 34.21 -7.65
CA LEU A 360 19.36 34.63 -6.47
C LEU A 360 19.98 35.93 -5.91
N LYS A 361 19.23 37.03 -5.97
CA LYS A 361 19.70 38.36 -5.59
C LYS A 361 18.52 39.18 -5.03
N ALA A 362 18.61 39.63 -3.80
CA ALA A 362 17.48 40.16 -3.02
C ALA A 362 16.73 41.34 -3.67
N ASP A 363 17.46 42.19 -4.40
CA ASP A 363 16.93 43.38 -5.07
C ASP A 363 16.59 43.18 -6.55
N ALA A 364 16.84 41.97 -7.07
CA ALA A 364 16.49 41.62 -8.44
C ALA A 364 15.01 41.23 -8.55
N CYS A 365 14.46 41.41 -9.74
CA CYS A 365 13.10 41.00 -10.04
C CYS A 365 12.95 40.50 -11.47
N THR A 366 12.21 39.40 -11.65
CA THR A 366 11.97 38.82 -12.98
C THR A 366 10.48 38.49 -13.13
N SER A 367 9.92 38.77 -14.30
CA SER A 367 8.53 38.45 -14.60
C SER A 367 8.32 36.94 -14.63
N SER A 368 7.14 36.46 -14.19
CA SER A 368 6.81 35.01 -14.20
C SER A 368 6.90 34.41 -15.60
N LYS A 369 6.60 35.18 -16.64
CA LYS A 369 6.68 34.72 -18.03
C LYS A 369 8.13 34.52 -18.45
N GLU A 370 8.97 35.50 -18.23
CA GLU A 370 10.38 35.47 -18.55
C GLU A 370 11.13 34.34 -17.82
N LEU A 371 10.89 34.24 -16.49
CA LEU A 371 11.48 33.20 -15.66
C LEU A 371 11.06 31.79 -16.10
N TYR A 372 9.80 31.63 -16.54
CA TYR A 372 9.32 30.37 -17.08
C TYR A 372 9.96 30.00 -18.44
N GLU A 373 10.17 30.96 -19.32
CA GLU A 373 10.86 30.69 -20.60
C GLU A 373 12.33 30.33 -20.37
N VAL A 374 13.02 31.01 -19.45
CA VAL A 374 14.41 30.63 -19.07
C VAL A 374 14.45 29.22 -18.49
N TYR A 375 13.47 28.87 -17.64
CA TYR A 375 13.33 27.51 -17.13
C TYR A 375 13.09 26.47 -18.24
N ARG A 376 12.29 26.80 -19.26
CA ARG A 376 12.09 25.92 -20.42
C ARG A 376 13.34 25.69 -21.20
N MET A 377 14.11 26.77 -21.49
CA MET A 377 15.41 26.68 -22.16
C MET A 377 16.37 25.78 -21.38
N TRP A 378 16.48 26.00 -20.08
CA TRP A 378 17.30 25.15 -19.21
C TRP A 378 16.88 23.69 -19.27
N CYS A 379 15.58 23.40 -19.24
CA CYS A 379 15.06 22.01 -19.37
C CYS A 379 15.42 21.40 -20.72
N GLU A 380 15.31 22.15 -21.82
CA GLU A 380 15.61 21.67 -23.17
C GLU A 380 17.12 21.34 -23.33
N GLU A 381 17.99 22.22 -22.87
CA GLU A 381 19.44 22.00 -22.92
C GLU A 381 19.90 20.84 -22.01
N ASN A 382 19.23 20.60 -20.92
CA ASN A 382 19.51 19.46 -20.02
C ASN A 382 18.71 18.18 -20.34
N SER A 383 18.01 18.14 -21.49
CA SER A 383 17.17 16.99 -21.90
C SER A 383 16.10 16.62 -20.87
N LEU A 384 15.54 17.62 -20.15
CA LEU A 384 14.51 17.47 -19.14
C LEU A 384 13.15 17.94 -19.66
N ASN A 385 12.08 17.37 -19.12
CA ASN A 385 10.73 17.83 -19.43
C ASN A 385 10.32 19.02 -18.56
N ALA A 386 10.04 20.17 -19.19
CA ALA A 386 9.53 21.33 -18.48
C ALA A 386 8.12 21.08 -17.93
N ILE A 387 7.88 21.50 -16.68
CA ILE A 387 6.52 21.49 -16.13
C ILE A 387 5.72 22.66 -16.67
N LYS A 388 4.39 22.57 -16.60
CA LYS A 388 3.51 23.66 -17.05
C LYS A 388 3.74 24.94 -16.23
N ALA A 389 3.58 26.11 -16.86
CA ALA A 389 3.82 27.41 -16.25
C ALA A 389 3.14 27.61 -14.88
N ARG A 390 1.92 27.13 -14.72
CA ARG A 390 1.22 27.19 -13.43
C ARG A 390 1.95 26.38 -12.35
N GLY A 391 2.31 25.13 -12.65
CA GLY A 391 3.05 24.26 -11.71
C GLY A 391 4.41 24.81 -11.35
N PHE A 392 5.12 25.44 -12.31
CA PHE A 392 6.37 26.15 -12.07
C PHE A 392 6.19 27.30 -11.08
N SER A 393 5.20 28.17 -11.31
CA SER A 393 4.88 29.29 -10.41
C SER A 393 4.47 28.82 -9.01
N ASP A 394 3.64 27.75 -8.92
CA ASP A 394 3.22 27.18 -7.66
C ASP A 394 4.43 26.57 -6.89
N ALA A 395 5.39 25.97 -7.56
CA ALA A 395 6.62 25.45 -6.96
C ALA A 395 7.50 26.59 -6.38
N LEU A 396 7.64 27.69 -7.09
CA LEU A 396 8.36 28.87 -6.60
C LEU A 396 7.67 29.49 -5.37
N ILE A 397 6.34 29.63 -5.41
CA ILE A 397 5.54 30.17 -4.29
C ILE A 397 5.65 29.28 -3.05
N ALA A 398 5.57 27.98 -3.21
CA ALA A 398 5.67 27.02 -2.10
C ALA A 398 7.06 27.04 -1.41
N ASN A 399 8.09 27.50 -2.12
CA ASN A 399 9.47 27.51 -1.63
C ASN A 399 10.05 28.93 -1.44
N GLN A 400 9.23 29.95 -1.43
CA GLN A 400 9.65 31.35 -1.28
C GLN A 400 10.60 31.56 -0.11
N ARG A 401 10.30 31.00 1.06
CA ARG A 401 11.12 31.15 2.28
C ARG A 401 12.51 30.50 2.13
N ARG A 402 12.60 29.37 1.42
CA ARG A 402 13.87 28.64 1.24
C ARG A 402 14.84 29.41 0.35
N TYR A 403 14.34 30.06 -0.69
CA TYR A 403 15.14 30.77 -1.70
C TYR A 403 15.08 32.29 -1.58
N ASN A 404 14.47 32.82 -0.49
CA ASN A 404 14.27 34.27 -0.27
C ASN A 404 13.59 34.95 -1.46
N LEU A 405 12.56 34.32 -2.01
CA LEU A 405 11.76 34.85 -3.10
C LEU A 405 10.48 35.49 -2.55
N GLU A 406 9.97 36.51 -3.24
CA GLU A 406 8.68 37.11 -2.97
C GLU A 406 7.85 37.22 -4.26
N SER A 407 6.65 36.64 -4.28
CA SER A 407 5.75 36.77 -5.43
C SER A 407 5.04 38.12 -5.40
N THR A 408 5.04 38.83 -6.52
CA THR A 408 4.42 40.17 -6.63
C THR A 408 3.72 40.33 -7.97
N ASN A 409 2.72 41.23 -8.02
CA ASN A 409 2.06 41.65 -9.26
C ASN A 409 2.58 43.02 -9.78
N ASN A 410 3.66 43.54 -9.21
CA ASN A 410 4.11 44.89 -9.43
C ASN A 410 5.46 44.99 -10.20
N ILE A 411 5.88 43.95 -10.90
CA ILE A 411 7.08 44.02 -11.74
C ILE A 411 6.77 44.82 -12.99
N VAL A 412 7.62 45.81 -13.29
CA VAL A 412 7.50 46.59 -14.52
C VAL A 412 8.32 45.91 -15.61
N ASN A 413 7.64 45.42 -16.66
CA ASN A 413 8.32 44.82 -17.82
C ASN A 413 8.92 45.84 -18.76
N SER A 414 9.65 45.38 -19.79
CA SER A 414 10.29 46.26 -20.80
C SER A 414 9.34 47.21 -21.55
N SER A 415 8.01 46.89 -21.55
CA SER A 415 6.99 47.77 -22.15
C SER A 415 6.32 48.70 -21.15
N GLY A 416 6.85 48.84 -19.92
CA GLY A 416 6.30 49.73 -18.88
C GLY A 416 5.02 49.26 -18.20
N ARG A 417 4.60 47.99 -18.48
CA ARG A 417 3.38 47.44 -17.88
C ARG A 417 3.70 46.67 -16.60
N ARG A 418 2.81 46.78 -15.61
CA ARG A 418 2.89 45.96 -14.40
C ARG A 418 2.47 44.52 -14.72
N VAL A 419 3.31 43.57 -14.37
CA VAL A 419 3.11 42.14 -14.59
C VAL A 419 3.40 41.36 -13.30
N ARG A 420 2.91 40.15 -13.25
CA ARG A 420 3.22 39.21 -12.15
C ARG A 420 4.65 38.67 -12.30
N GLY A 421 5.34 38.49 -11.18
CA GLY A 421 6.67 37.90 -11.15
C GLY A 421 7.19 37.68 -9.75
N PHE A 422 8.51 37.54 -9.62
CA PHE A 422 9.19 37.25 -8.36
C PHE A 422 10.30 38.26 -8.12
N VAL A 423 10.39 38.74 -6.88
CA VAL A 423 11.52 39.47 -6.33
C VAL A 423 12.48 38.45 -5.70
N GLY A 424 13.77 38.71 -5.72
CA GLY A 424 14.79 37.81 -5.17
C GLY A 424 15.48 36.95 -6.22
N ILE A 425 15.13 37.08 -7.51
CA ILE A 425 15.68 36.30 -8.61
C ILE A 425 15.90 37.13 -9.88
N GLU A 426 17.07 36.95 -10.51
CA GLU A 426 17.47 37.55 -11.77
C GLU A 426 17.62 36.48 -12.82
N ALA A 427 17.01 36.64 -14.00
CA ALA A 427 17.28 35.83 -15.18
C ALA A 427 18.58 36.33 -15.87
N LEU A 428 19.52 35.45 -16.05
CA LEU A 428 20.82 35.78 -16.69
C LEU A 428 20.81 35.56 -18.22
N VAL A 429 19.90 34.73 -18.69
CA VAL A 429 19.68 34.40 -20.10
C VAL A 429 18.41 35.13 -20.57
N GLN A 430 18.48 35.77 -21.71
CA GLN A 430 17.32 36.42 -22.33
C GLN A 430 16.63 35.41 -23.27
N PRO A 431 15.42 34.98 -22.95
CA PRO A 431 14.66 34.13 -23.87
C PRO A 431 14.17 34.93 -25.07
N ASP A 432 14.19 34.32 -26.26
CA ASP A 432 13.61 34.91 -27.46
C ASP A 432 12.07 34.95 -27.32
N LEU A 433 11.55 36.12 -26.91
CA LEU A 433 10.14 36.36 -26.66
C LEU A 433 9.35 36.72 -27.92
N THR A 434 9.88 36.45 -29.13
CA THR A 434 9.14 36.75 -30.37
C THR A 434 7.85 35.93 -30.48
N PRO A 435 6.74 36.53 -31.01
CA PRO A 435 5.42 35.94 -30.99
C PRO A 435 5.20 34.65 -31.81
N ASN A 436 6.21 34.20 -32.58
CA ASN A 436 6.09 33.12 -33.56
C ASN A 436 6.58 31.73 -33.08
N SER A 437 7.06 31.57 -31.87
CA SER A 437 7.53 30.26 -31.37
C SER A 437 6.41 29.36 -30.80
N TRP A 438 5.12 29.74 -30.92
CA TRP A 438 3.98 29.09 -30.30
C TRP A 438 3.17 28.18 -31.22
N ARG A 439 3.68 27.89 -32.43
CA ARG A 439 2.97 26.99 -33.37
C ARG A 439 3.91 25.87 -33.82
N VAL A 440 4.01 24.83 -33.03
CA VAL A 440 4.15 23.42 -33.51
C VAL A 440 3.43 22.52 -32.48
#